data_e8c5666d961d38c6e159e7a82b8dbf7a
#
_entry.id   e8c5666d961d38c6e159e7a82b8dbf7a
#
_cell.length_a   1.000
_cell.length_b   1.000
_cell.length_c   1.000
_cell.angle_alpha   90.00
_cell.angle_beta   90.00
_cell.angle_gamma   90.00
#
_symmetry.space_group_name_H-M   'P 1'
#
loop_
_entity.id
_entity.type
_entity.pdbx_description
1 polymer ?
#
loop_
_entity_poly.entity_id
_entity_poly.type
_entity_poly.pdbx_seq_one_letter_code
_entity_poly.pdbx_strand_id
1 'polypeptide(L)'
;MEVSEMEERKIGQIKEELKAATEAMLPSFIMAYESDERSGVIKLVEQAKKRLQKLEEERKRIWKLQEYERKYGQYTYICGIDEVGRGPLAGPVVAGAVILPKDCDILYINDSKKLTAVKLSLIHI
;
A
#
# COMPACT_ATOMS: atom_id res chain seq x y z
N MET A 1 -8.39 30.53 -29.98
CA MET A 1 -7.65 29.62 -29.12
C MET A 1 -7.84 30.09 -27.68
N GLU A 2 -8.78 29.52 -27.03
CA GLU A 2 -9.04 29.78 -25.61
C GLU A 2 -7.95 29.06 -24.81
N VAL A 3 -6.99 29.82 -24.30
CA VAL A 3 -6.22 29.42 -23.15
C VAL A 3 -7.24 29.52 -21.99
N SER A 4 -7.88 28.43 -21.67
CA SER A 4 -8.72 28.28 -20.49
C SER A 4 -7.91 28.80 -19.31
N GLU A 5 -8.31 29.96 -18.76
CA GLU A 5 -7.95 30.42 -17.44
C GLU A 5 -8.30 29.29 -16.46
N MET A 6 -7.32 28.44 -16.14
CA MET A 6 -7.42 27.60 -14.99
C MET A 6 -7.50 28.54 -13.79
N GLU A 7 -8.71 28.77 -13.28
CA GLU A 7 -8.93 29.46 -12.00
C GLU A 7 -7.91 28.94 -11.01
N GLU A 8 -7.09 29.83 -10.50
CA GLU A 8 -5.99 29.52 -9.59
C GLU A 8 -6.59 28.94 -8.31
N ARG A 9 -6.67 27.61 -8.23
CA ARG A 9 -7.29 26.92 -7.11
C ARG A 9 -6.60 27.30 -5.80
N LYS A 10 -7.39 27.54 -4.76
CA LYS A 10 -6.86 27.87 -3.44
C LYS A 10 -6.08 26.67 -2.87
N ILE A 11 -4.95 26.94 -2.19
CA ILE A 11 -4.08 25.90 -1.60
C ILE A 11 -4.89 24.93 -0.70
N GLY A 12 -5.89 25.45 0.02
CA GLY A 12 -6.78 24.62 0.83
C GLY A 12 -7.57 23.58 0.03
N GLN A 13 -8.06 23.94 -1.17
CA GLN A 13 -8.75 23.03 -2.07
C GLN A 13 -7.82 21.94 -2.62
N ILE A 14 -6.60 22.32 -2.99
CA ILE A 14 -5.56 21.39 -3.46
C ILE A 14 -5.18 20.40 -2.33
N LYS A 15 -5.12 20.87 -1.09
CA LYS A 15 -4.87 20.01 0.08
C LYS A 15 -5.98 18.98 0.29
N GLU A 16 -7.24 19.38 0.17
CA GLU A 16 -8.37 18.46 0.29
C GLU A 16 -8.41 17.46 -0.89
N GLU A 17 -8.07 17.92 -2.09
CA GLU A 17 -7.90 17.04 -3.26
C GLU A 17 -6.84 15.97 -3.02
N LEU A 18 -5.67 16.34 -2.48
CA LEU A 18 -4.61 15.36 -2.13
C LEU A 18 -5.05 14.37 -1.06
N LYS A 19 -5.83 14.82 -0.06
CA LYS A 19 -6.37 13.94 0.98
C LYS A 19 -7.36 12.91 0.42
N ALA A 20 -8.22 13.35 -0.50
CA ALA A 20 -9.21 12.52 -1.15
C ALA A 20 -8.62 11.64 -2.26
N ALA A 21 -7.41 11.96 -2.75
CA ALA A 21 -6.77 11.24 -3.83
C ALA A 21 -6.48 9.79 -3.46
N THR A 22 -6.95 8.88 -4.29
CA THR A 22 -6.56 7.47 -4.26
C THR A 22 -5.13 7.30 -4.77
N GLU A 23 -4.54 6.14 -4.55
CA GLU A 23 -3.18 5.83 -5.02
C GLU A 23 -3.04 5.99 -6.54
N ALA A 24 -4.06 5.58 -7.31
CA ALA A 24 -4.10 5.71 -8.76
C ALA A 24 -4.15 7.17 -9.24
N MET A 25 -4.64 8.08 -8.41
CA MET A 25 -4.76 9.52 -8.74
C MET A 25 -3.49 10.31 -8.44
N LEU A 26 -2.54 9.78 -7.65
CA LEU A 26 -1.34 10.49 -7.26
C LEU A 26 -0.47 10.95 -8.45
N PRO A 27 -0.22 10.14 -9.50
CA PRO A 27 0.53 10.59 -10.66
C PRO A 27 -0.13 11.78 -11.36
N SER A 28 -1.43 11.73 -11.56
CA SER A 28 -2.20 12.82 -12.19
C SER A 28 -2.18 14.09 -11.35
N PHE A 29 -2.28 13.96 -10.02
CA PHE A 29 -2.16 15.08 -9.09
C PHE A 29 -0.78 15.75 -9.21
N ILE A 30 0.30 14.96 -9.21
CA ILE A 30 1.67 15.48 -9.35
C ILE A 30 1.81 16.23 -10.68
N MET A 31 1.39 15.65 -11.79
CA MET A 31 1.44 16.29 -13.10
C MET A 31 0.67 17.62 -13.16
N ALA A 32 -0.49 17.68 -12.51
CA ALA A 32 -1.35 18.85 -12.51
C ALA A 32 -0.73 20.05 -11.75
N TYR A 33 0.05 19.78 -10.71
CA TYR A 33 0.56 20.80 -9.78
C TYR A 33 2.08 20.93 -9.74
N GLU A 34 2.82 20.14 -10.51
CA GLU A 34 4.31 20.15 -10.49
C GLU A 34 4.91 21.48 -10.92
N SER A 35 4.24 22.20 -11.81
CA SER A 35 4.67 23.53 -12.31
C SER A 35 4.22 24.70 -11.45
N ASP A 36 3.47 24.46 -10.37
CA ASP A 36 2.98 25.53 -9.49
C ASP A 36 4.09 25.98 -8.53
N GLU A 37 4.45 27.27 -8.61
CA GLU A 37 5.56 27.84 -7.85
C GLU A 37 5.19 28.25 -6.41
N ARG A 38 3.93 28.15 -6.02
CA ARG A 38 3.49 28.49 -4.67
C ARG A 38 4.07 27.51 -3.65
N SER A 39 4.76 28.02 -2.65
CA SER A 39 5.45 27.20 -1.62
C SER A 39 4.55 26.18 -0.92
N GLY A 40 3.27 26.53 -0.72
CA GLY A 40 2.27 25.62 -0.16
C GLY A 40 1.93 24.45 -1.09
N VAL A 41 1.86 24.71 -2.41
CA VAL A 41 1.59 23.67 -3.42
C VAL A 41 2.82 22.79 -3.63
N ILE A 42 4.01 23.35 -3.66
CA ILE A 42 5.28 22.59 -3.72
C ILE A 42 5.34 21.54 -2.60
N LYS A 43 5.01 21.93 -1.36
CA LYS A 43 4.96 21.00 -0.22
C LYS A 43 3.94 19.87 -0.40
N LEU A 44 2.78 20.17 -0.99
CA LEU A 44 1.75 19.16 -1.27
C LEU A 44 2.20 18.19 -2.37
N VAL A 45 2.86 18.69 -3.42
CA VAL A 45 3.46 17.86 -4.47
C VAL A 45 4.55 16.95 -3.90
N GLU A 46 5.40 17.46 -3.03
CA GLU A 46 6.41 16.64 -2.34
C GLU A 46 5.77 15.54 -1.46
N GLN A 47 4.68 15.85 -0.76
CA GLN A 47 3.93 14.86 0.00
C GLN A 47 3.33 13.78 -0.91
N ALA A 48 2.78 14.16 -2.05
CA ALA A 48 2.26 13.23 -3.04
C ALA A 48 3.38 12.31 -3.60
N LYS A 49 4.53 12.89 -3.95
CA LYS A 49 5.71 12.13 -4.41
C LYS A 49 6.21 11.14 -3.36
N LYS A 50 6.30 11.55 -2.08
CA LYS A 50 6.68 10.65 -0.97
C LYS A 50 5.66 9.52 -0.75
N ARG A 51 4.37 9.83 -0.89
CA ARG A 51 3.30 8.82 -0.77
C ARG A 51 3.39 7.80 -1.90
N LEU A 52 3.63 8.25 -3.13
CA LEU A 52 3.82 7.38 -4.29
C LEU A 52 5.06 6.49 -4.15
N GLN A 53 6.19 7.07 -3.72
CA GLN A 53 7.43 6.33 -3.48
C GLN A 53 7.25 5.21 -2.43
N LYS A 54 6.59 5.52 -1.30
CA LYS A 54 6.31 4.52 -0.26
C LYS A 54 5.46 3.37 -0.79
N LEU A 55 4.50 3.66 -1.66
CA LEU A 55 3.66 2.65 -2.29
C LEU A 55 4.48 1.75 -3.22
N GLU A 56 5.37 2.33 -4.02
CA GLU A 56 6.27 1.57 -4.89
C GLU A 56 7.22 0.67 -4.10
N GLU A 57 7.78 1.18 -3.00
CA GLU A 57 8.62 0.41 -2.09
C GLU A 57 7.85 -0.77 -1.47
N GLU A 58 6.60 -0.52 -1.06
CA GLU A 58 5.73 -1.55 -0.53
C GLU A 58 5.38 -2.62 -1.57
N ARG A 59 5.08 -2.23 -2.79
CA ARG A 59 4.85 -3.18 -3.90
C ARG A 59 6.08 -4.03 -4.19
N LYS A 60 7.27 -3.44 -4.17
CA LYS A 60 8.54 -4.19 -4.30
C LYS A 60 8.73 -5.16 -3.14
N ARG A 61 8.35 -4.77 -1.92
CA ARG A 61 8.41 -5.64 -0.74
C ARG A 61 7.48 -6.83 -0.87
N ILE A 62 6.22 -6.59 -1.25
CA ILE A 62 5.23 -7.65 -1.48
C ILE A 62 5.69 -8.58 -2.60
N TRP A 63 6.22 -8.02 -3.68
CA TRP A 63 6.77 -8.81 -4.77
C TRP A 63 7.87 -9.77 -4.31
N LYS A 64 8.75 -9.33 -3.39
CA LYS A 64 9.76 -10.21 -2.79
C LYS A 64 9.14 -11.30 -1.91
N LEU A 65 8.10 -10.99 -1.13
CA LEU A 65 7.41 -11.97 -0.30
C LEU A 65 6.78 -13.10 -1.14
N GLN A 66 6.38 -12.81 -2.36
CA GLN A 66 5.80 -13.77 -3.31
C GLN A 66 6.86 -14.56 -4.10
N GLU A 67 8.11 -14.60 -3.64
CA GLU A 67 9.19 -15.31 -4.34
C GLU A 67 8.89 -16.81 -4.47
N TYR A 68 8.37 -17.43 -3.42
CA TYR A 68 8.04 -18.86 -3.42
C TYR A 68 6.87 -19.17 -4.36
N GLU A 69 5.85 -18.34 -4.38
CA GLU A 69 4.72 -18.48 -5.30
C GLU A 69 5.17 -18.39 -6.75
N ARG A 70 6.11 -17.50 -7.08
CA ARG A 70 6.68 -17.40 -8.42
C ARG A 70 7.57 -18.60 -8.75
N LYS A 71 8.42 -19.02 -7.81
CA LYS A 71 9.33 -20.15 -7.99
C LYS A 71 8.59 -21.46 -8.26
N TYR A 72 7.45 -21.63 -7.61
CA TYR A 72 6.60 -22.82 -7.71
C TYR A 72 5.32 -22.57 -8.52
N GLY A 73 5.33 -21.61 -9.42
CA GLY A 73 4.17 -21.18 -10.22
C GLY A 73 3.60 -22.25 -11.16
N GLN A 74 4.34 -23.37 -11.37
CA GLN A 74 3.85 -24.53 -12.12
C GLN A 74 2.75 -25.30 -11.35
N TYR A 75 2.68 -25.16 -10.02
CA TYR A 75 1.63 -25.79 -9.24
C TYR A 75 0.35 -24.94 -9.26
N THR A 76 -0.81 -25.62 -9.26
CA THR A 76 -2.11 -24.94 -9.26
C THR A 76 -2.37 -24.22 -7.95
N TYR A 77 -1.97 -24.83 -6.84
CA TYR A 77 -2.15 -24.31 -5.48
C TYR A 77 -0.84 -24.35 -4.72
N ILE A 78 -0.56 -23.25 -4.00
CA ILE A 78 0.55 -23.15 -3.05
C ILE A 78 -0.06 -22.81 -1.70
N CYS A 79 0.23 -23.61 -0.69
CA CYS A 79 -0.32 -23.47 0.66
C CYS A 79 0.77 -22.97 1.61
N GLY A 80 0.52 -21.85 2.29
CA GLY A 80 1.32 -21.38 3.42
C GLY A 80 0.78 -21.97 4.73
N ILE A 81 1.66 -22.50 5.57
CA ILE A 81 1.29 -23.11 6.86
C ILE A 81 2.12 -22.46 7.95
N ASP A 82 1.46 -22.11 9.07
CA ASP A 82 2.13 -21.60 10.27
C ASP A 82 1.41 -22.12 11.52
N GLU A 83 2.09 -22.10 12.67
CA GLU A 83 1.56 -22.58 13.94
C GLU A 83 1.68 -21.55 15.04
N VAL A 84 0.82 -21.68 16.07
CA VAL A 84 0.83 -20.90 17.31
C VAL A 84 0.64 -21.81 18.52
N GLY A 85 1.23 -21.42 19.64
CA GLY A 85 1.12 -22.16 20.89
C GLY A 85 2.22 -23.21 21.12
N ARG A 86 3.28 -23.21 20.32
CA ARG A 86 4.43 -24.11 20.44
C ARG A 86 5.33 -23.80 21.64
N GLY A 87 5.41 -22.53 22.06
CA GLY A 87 6.32 -22.09 23.16
C GLY A 87 5.82 -22.38 24.57
N PRO A 88 4.51 -22.32 24.91
CA PRO A 88 4.00 -22.61 26.22
C PRO A 88 4.20 -24.09 26.62
N LEU A 89 4.49 -24.33 27.91
CA LEU A 89 4.64 -25.69 28.46
C LEU A 89 3.31 -26.47 28.47
N ALA A 90 2.18 -25.78 28.54
CA ALA A 90 0.85 -26.34 28.50
C ALA A 90 -0.09 -25.46 27.70
N GLY A 91 -0.99 -26.09 26.97
CA GLY A 91 -1.96 -25.40 26.11
C GLY A 91 -2.04 -26.03 24.73
N PRO A 92 -3.02 -25.62 23.92
CA PRO A 92 -3.20 -26.13 22.57
C PRO A 92 -2.15 -25.58 21.62
N VAL A 93 -1.71 -26.38 20.66
CA VAL A 93 -1.00 -25.93 19.47
C VAL A 93 -2.01 -25.87 18.34
N VAL A 94 -2.08 -24.72 17.65
CA VAL A 94 -2.99 -24.52 16.51
C VAL A 94 -2.16 -24.25 15.27
N ALA A 95 -2.43 -24.96 14.19
CA ALA A 95 -1.84 -24.71 12.88
C ALA A 95 -2.88 -24.11 11.93
N GLY A 96 -2.49 -23.09 11.20
CA GLY A 96 -3.28 -22.47 10.15
C GLY A 96 -2.69 -22.75 8.78
N ALA A 97 -3.53 -22.94 7.78
CA ALA A 97 -3.12 -23.11 6.40
C ALA A 97 -3.91 -22.15 5.50
N VAL A 98 -3.23 -21.47 4.59
CA VAL A 98 -3.82 -20.50 3.66
C VAL A 98 -3.36 -20.77 2.25
N ILE A 99 -4.30 -20.78 1.31
CA ILE A 99 -4.03 -20.80 -0.13
C ILE A 99 -4.50 -19.44 -0.68
N LEU A 100 -3.56 -18.66 -1.21
CA LEU A 100 -3.87 -17.38 -1.84
C LEU A 100 -4.07 -17.53 -3.36
N PRO A 101 -4.95 -16.73 -3.97
CA PRO A 101 -5.01 -16.63 -5.42
C PRO A 101 -3.65 -16.20 -5.99
N LYS A 102 -3.32 -16.64 -7.22
CA LYS A 102 -2.03 -16.32 -7.86
C LYS A 102 -1.79 -14.81 -8.03
N ASP A 103 -2.84 -14.03 -8.22
CA ASP A 103 -2.79 -12.58 -8.42
C ASP A 103 -3.14 -11.80 -7.15
N CYS A 104 -2.95 -12.40 -5.99
CA CYS A 104 -3.25 -11.77 -4.71
C CYS A 104 -2.22 -10.68 -4.39
N ASP A 105 -2.68 -9.43 -4.33
CA ASP A 105 -1.87 -8.26 -3.96
C ASP A 105 -2.42 -7.62 -2.69
N ILE A 106 -2.00 -8.12 -1.55
CA ILE A 106 -2.38 -7.58 -0.23
C ILE A 106 -1.25 -6.70 0.28
N LEU A 107 -1.42 -5.38 0.12
CA LEU A 107 -0.46 -4.41 0.61
C LEU A 107 -0.41 -4.40 2.15
N TYR A 108 0.76 -4.08 2.68
CA TYR A 108 1.03 -3.94 4.13
C TYR A 108 0.87 -5.21 4.96
N ILE A 109 0.66 -6.37 4.34
CA ILE A 109 0.70 -7.65 5.04
C ILE A 109 2.11 -7.92 5.58
N ASN A 110 2.20 -8.43 6.80
CA ASN A 110 3.47 -8.78 7.45
C ASN A 110 3.22 -9.83 8.54
N ASP A 111 4.30 -10.41 9.09
CA ASP A 111 4.26 -11.24 10.27
C ASP A 111 3.49 -10.52 11.40
N SER A 112 2.57 -11.23 12.07
CA SER A 112 1.74 -10.68 13.13
C SER A 112 2.55 -10.05 14.28
N LYS A 113 3.76 -10.55 14.53
CA LYS A 113 4.69 -10.00 15.52
C LYS A 113 5.24 -8.62 15.15
N LYS A 114 5.21 -8.26 13.85
CA LYS A 114 5.67 -6.97 13.32
C LYS A 114 4.54 -5.96 13.13
N LEU A 115 3.30 -6.36 13.37
CA LEU A 115 2.13 -5.53 13.21
C LEU A 115 1.55 -5.12 14.56
N THR A 116 1.07 -3.86 14.66
CA THR A 116 0.30 -3.42 15.82
C THR A 116 -1.11 -4.03 15.80
N ALA A 117 -1.76 -4.10 16.94
CA ALA A 117 -3.14 -4.63 17.06
C ALA A 117 -4.11 -3.89 16.11
N VAL A 118 -3.95 -2.57 15.96
CA VAL A 118 -4.76 -1.76 15.03
C VAL A 118 -4.54 -2.19 13.57
N LYS A 119 -3.28 -2.40 13.15
CA LYS A 119 -2.97 -2.84 11.80
C LYS A 119 -3.49 -4.26 11.54
N LEU A 120 -3.39 -5.15 12.51
CA LEU A 120 -3.96 -6.51 12.42
C LEU A 120 -5.48 -6.47 12.25
N SER A 121 -6.19 -5.61 12.97
CA SER A 121 -7.64 -5.48 12.85
C SER A 121 -8.08 -4.98 11.47
N LEU A 122 -7.29 -4.11 10.84
CA LEU A 122 -7.57 -3.59 9.49
C LEU A 122 -7.40 -4.64 8.38
N ILE A 123 -6.53 -5.63 8.57
CA ILE A 123 -6.32 -6.72 7.61
C ILE A 123 -7.50 -7.70 7.62
N HIS A 124 -8.23 -7.80 8.72
CA HIS A 124 -9.37 -8.72 8.87
C HIS A 124 -10.70 -8.15 8.32
N ILE A 125 -10.73 -6.92 7.89
CA ILE A 125 -11.87 -6.28 7.25
C ILE A 125 -11.78 -6.44 5.74
#